data_a8d733ea22bfedba4517e154dce2b2e5
#
_entry.id   a8d733ea22bfedba4517e154dce2b2e5
#
_cell.length_a   1.000
_cell.length_b   1.000
_cell.length_c   1.000
_cell.angle_alpha   90.00
_cell.angle_beta   90.00
_cell.angle_gamma   90.00
#
_symmetry.space_group_name_H-M   'P 1'
#
loop_
_entity.id
_entity.type
_entity.pdbx_description
1 polymer ?
#
loop_
_entity_poly.entity_id
_entity_poly.type
_entity_poly.pdbx_seq_one_letter_code
_entity_poly.pdbx_strand_id
1 'polypeptide(L)'
;MQPSLRIPLLLACVTGSVLAAATSLRAADNTIKIGALLPISGPGSYFGVQDKQGVDLALDQLNKTGVNGHKFDIHYEDSACSPLPATQAAKRLLDQYQPEVVIGEECSDATLAVMPLMDQAKIPLLNAGSSSIKITDPGNPYTFRIMPNEVMQGVDLATNAYKRLNARTAVLLHENTNAGIGNAKVFADTFEKLGGKILEDIGFGRDVNDFTAIATRIGGLGNVDAIPTYTLEGQGLKITEALTQAGIVKGGGGKAIQLGAIWLPFGFEQKAGKAAIGYIRIVQFDPTDQRPAVRDFVKNFKTKFNSDPTHLNAHAYDQIMLIADVIKRGAKDAQSIRDGLAATKDFSGVTGSVEFDKTNQNIKMDTIHYMETKPDLSWESLKWN
;
A
#
# COMPACT_ATOMS: atom_id res chain seq x y z
N MET A 1 16.39 6.10 108.61
CA MET A 1 15.78 7.16 107.80
C MET A 1 16.22 6.99 106.39
N GLN A 2 15.39 6.36 105.57
CA GLN A 2 15.57 6.23 104.12
C GLN A 2 14.31 6.79 103.45
N PRO A 3 14.40 7.65 102.45
CA PRO A 3 13.24 8.08 101.67
C PRO A 3 13.00 7.11 100.48
N SER A 4 11.78 6.76 100.37
CA SER A 4 11.23 5.87 99.32
C SER A 4 11.20 6.56 97.96
N LEU A 5 11.84 5.98 97.01
CA LEU A 5 11.82 6.47 95.57
C LEU A 5 10.56 5.87 94.88
N ARG A 6 9.66 6.73 94.50
CA ARG A 6 8.49 6.42 93.63
C ARG A 6 8.87 6.59 92.16
N ILE A 7 8.81 5.51 91.35
CA ILE A 7 8.98 5.50 89.91
C ILE A 7 7.60 5.70 89.28
N PRO A 8 7.40 6.68 88.39
CA PRO A 8 6.16 6.78 87.60
C PRO A 8 6.22 5.83 86.40
N LEU A 9 5.17 5.09 86.23
CA LEU A 9 4.93 4.22 85.10
C LEU A 9 4.56 5.06 83.88
N LEU A 10 5.45 5.14 82.90
CA LEU A 10 5.18 5.79 81.59
C LEU A 10 4.44 4.79 80.68
N LEU A 11 3.18 5.09 80.41
CA LEU A 11 2.33 4.38 79.45
C LEU A 11 2.73 4.81 78.06
N ALA A 12 3.48 3.99 77.31
CA ALA A 12 3.83 4.25 75.90
C ALA A 12 2.65 3.87 74.98
N CYS A 13 1.93 4.88 74.47
CA CYS A 13 0.99 4.70 73.37
C CYS A 13 1.76 4.43 72.09
N VAL A 14 1.78 3.20 71.61
CA VAL A 14 2.25 2.85 70.26
C VAL A 14 1.13 3.17 69.28
N THR A 15 1.19 4.35 68.64
CA THR A 15 0.36 4.66 67.47
C THR A 15 0.95 3.98 66.24
N GLY A 16 0.37 2.86 65.86
CA GLY A 16 0.70 2.15 64.63
C GLY A 16 0.28 3.00 63.41
N SER A 17 1.25 3.65 62.75
CA SER A 17 1.04 4.28 61.46
C SER A 17 0.91 3.17 60.39
N VAL A 18 -0.32 2.87 60.00
CA VAL A 18 -0.57 2.07 58.78
C VAL A 18 -0.21 2.91 57.59
N LEU A 19 1.00 2.70 57.04
CA LEU A 19 1.38 3.20 55.73
C LEU A 19 0.56 2.45 54.71
N ALA A 20 -0.56 3.01 54.27
CA ALA A 20 -1.26 2.57 53.07
C ALA A 20 -0.34 2.84 51.87
N ALA A 21 0.37 1.79 51.42
CA ALA A 21 1.04 1.81 50.13
C ALA A 21 -0.03 1.95 49.05
N ALA A 22 -0.28 3.18 48.63
CA ALA A 22 -1.01 3.44 47.42
C ALA A 22 -0.15 2.91 46.25
N THR A 23 -0.37 1.66 45.90
CA THR A 23 0.03 1.12 44.59
C THR A 23 -0.75 1.94 43.57
N SER A 24 -0.11 2.96 43.01
CA SER A 24 -0.57 3.58 41.80
C SER A 24 -0.65 2.45 40.76
N LEU A 25 -1.85 1.93 40.54
CA LEU A 25 -2.13 1.21 39.29
C LEU A 25 -1.80 2.23 38.19
N ARG A 26 -0.59 2.13 37.65
CA ARG A 26 -0.27 2.76 36.38
C ARG A 26 -1.26 2.11 35.42
N ALA A 27 -2.28 2.86 34.99
CA ALA A 27 -3.15 2.41 33.92
C ALA A 27 -2.21 1.89 32.83
N ALA A 28 -2.29 0.60 32.52
CA ALA A 28 -1.53 0.05 31.42
C ALA A 28 -1.83 0.95 30.21
N ASP A 29 -0.78 1.46 29.57
CA ASP A 29 -0.93 2.26 28.38
C ASP A 29 -1.55 1.34 27.30
N ASN A 30 -2.86 1.40 27.19
CA ASN A 30 -3.64 0.56 26.26
C ASN A 30 -3.56 1.10 24.84
N THR A 31 -2.43 1.69 24.48
CA THR A 31 -2.19 2.26 23.15
C THR A 31 -1.43 1.25 22.29
N ILE A 32 -2.00 0.93 21.14
CA ILE A 32 -1.31 0.16 20.08
C ILE A 32 -0.50 1.16 19.25
N LYS A 33 0.81 0.99 19.23
CA LYS A 33 1.73 1.82 18.46
C LYS A 33 1.91 1.27 17.06
N ILE A 34 1.59 2.07 16.07
CA ILE A 34 1.74 1.75 14.65
C ILE A 34 2.91 2.55 14.09
N GLY A 35 3.91 1.89 13.53
CA GLY A 35 4.92 2.56 12.71
C GLY A 35 4.42 2.67 11.27
N ALA A 36 4.68 3.78 10.60
CA ALA A 36 4.38 3.94 9.18
C ALA A 36 5.66 4.29 8.40
N LEU A 37 6.08 3.39 7.52
CA LEU A 37 7.16 3.60 6.57
C LEU A 37 6.54 4.00 5.24
N LEU A 38 6.52 5.29 4.92
CA LEU A 38 5.88 5.80 3.72
C LEU A 38 6.83 6.69 2.93
N PRO A 39 6.76 6.72 1.59
CA PRO A 39 7.54 7.64 0.78
C PRO A 39 6.92 9.05 0.85
N ILE A 40 7.30 9.84 1.85
CA ILE A 40 6.77 11.20 2.04
C ILE A 40 7.50 12.19 1.13
N SER A 41 8.74 11.89 0.76
CA SER A 41 9.54 12.66 -0.19
C SER A 41 9.97 11.85 -1.41
N GLY A 42 10.62 12.50 -2.39
CA GLY A 42 11.14 11.86 -3.58
C GLY A 42 10.08 11.53 -4.64
N PRO A 43 10.44 10.72 -5.66
CA PRO A 43 9.56 10.43 -6.80
C PRO A 43 8.26 9.71 -6.46
N GLY A 44 8.23 8.98 -5.32
CA GLY A 44 7.05 8.28 -4.82
C GLY A 44 6.22 9.07 -3.82
N SER A 45 6.49 10.36 -3.61
CA SER A 45 5.87 11.15 -2.53
C SER A 45 4.34 11.23 -2.60
N TYR A 46 3.76 11.14 -3.79
CA TYR A 46 2.31 11.12 -3.92
C TYR A 46 1.66 9.87 -3.31
N PHE A 47 2.36 8.74 -3.23
CA PHE A 47 1.90 7.56 -2.50
C PHE A 47 1.76 7.90 -1.01
N GLY A 48 2.84 8.30 -0.38
CA GLY A 48 2.87 8.55 1.07
C GLY A 48 1.91 9.62 1.53
N VAL A 49 1.68 10.67 0.72
CA VAL A 49 0.69 11.72 1.02
C VAL A 49 -0.73 11.14 1.03
N GLN A 50 -1.06 10.30 0.06
CA GLN A 50 -2.39 9.70 -0.05
C GLN A 50 -2.59 8.61 1.01
N ASP A 51 -1.59 7.77 1.25
CA ASP A 51 -1.65 6.75 2.30
C ASP A 51 -1.90 7.38 3.67
N LYS A 52 -1.17 8.47 3.97
CA LYS A 52 -1.37 9.22 5.21
C LYS A 52 -2.81 9.68 5.40
N GLN A 53 -3.47 10.15 4.34
CA GLN A 53 -4.87 10.56 4.43
C GLN A 53 -5.80 9.38 4.75
N GLY A 54 -5.58 8.21 4.13
CA GLY A 54 -6.34 6.99 4.43
C GLY A 54 -6.17 6.56 5.88
N VAL A 55 -4.93 6.52 6.35
CA VAL A 55 -4.55 6.22 7.73
C VAL A 55 -5.20 7.20 8.72
N ASP A 56 -5.06 8.50 8.49
CA ASP A 56 -5.60 9.55 9.36
C ASP A 56 -7.14 9.48 9.45
N LEU A 57 -7.83 9.07 8.37
CA LEU A 57 -9.28 8.85 8.41
C LEU A 57 -9.64 7.65 9.29
N ALA A 58 -8.94 6.53 9.13
CA ALA A 58 -9.19 5.32 9.91
C ALA A 58 -8.94 5.55 11.41
N LEU A 59 -7.82 6.17 11.75
CA LEU A 59 -7.45 6.49 13.14
C LEU A 59 -8.45 7.45 13.80
N ASP A 60 -8.91 8.47 13.09
CA ASP A 60 -9.95 9.37 13.60
C ASP A 60 -11.24 8.64 13.94
N GLN A 61 -11.61 7.63 13.15
CA GLN A 61 -12.81 6.83 13.41
C GLN A 61 -12.61 5.90 14.61
N LEU A 62 -11.50 5.15 14.62
CA LEU A 62 -11.21 4.15 15.64
C LEU A 62 -10.95 4.80 17.01
N ASN A 63 -10.25 5.91 17.05
CA ASN A 63 -9.87 6.58 18.29
C ASN A 63 -11.02 7.35 18.95
N LYS A 64 -12.20 7.47 18.32
CA LYS A 64 -13.41 8.01 18.99
C LYS A 64 -13.78 7.15 20.20
N THR A 65 -13.90 5.85 19.99
CA THR A 65 -14.32 4.89 21.02
C THR A 65 -13.19 3.98 21.50
N GLY A 66 -12.19 3.74 20.67
CA GLY A 66 -11.20 2.69 20.83
C GLY A 66 -11.73 1.31 20.37
N VAL A 67 -10.86 0.32 20.39
CA VAL A 67 -11.16 -1.08 20.07
C VAL A 67 -10.70 -1.97 21.21
N ASN A 68 -11.59 -2.71 21.84
CA ASN A 68 -11.30 -3.52 23.05
C ASN A 68 -10.56 -2.74 24.15
N GLY A 69 -10.86 -1.43 24.31
CA GLY A 69 -10.19 -0.56 25.27
C GLY A 69 -8.84 -0.01 24.79
N HIS A 70 -8.35 -0.41 23.62
CA HIS A 70 -7.12 0.15 23.04
C HIS A 70 -7.42 1.39 22.20
N LYS A 71 -6.51 2.35 22.27
CA LYS A 71 -6.36 3.46 21.33
C LYS A 71 -5.20 3.16 20.39
N PHE A 72 -5.09 3.92 19.31
CA PHE A 72 -4.04 3.75 18.31
C PHE A 72 -3.22 5.04 18.24
N ASP A 73 -1.91 4.88 18.27
CA ASP A 73 -0.96 5.95 18.01
C ASP A 73 -0.10 5.58 16.79
N ILE A 74 0.31 6.58 16.01
CA ILE A 74 1.09 6.34 14.80
C ILE A 74 2.28 7.28 14.71
N HIS A 75 3.42 6.72 14.29
CA HIS A 75 4.61 7.49 13.97
C HIS A 75 5.01 7.25 12.51
N TYR A 76 5.17 8.35 11.76
CA TYR A 76 5.53 8.33 10.35
C TYR A 76 7.03 8.54 10.16
N GLU A 77 7.63 7.72 9.30
CA GLU A 77 9.01 7.85 8.85
C GLU A 77 9.08 7.83 7.32
N ASP A 78 9.93 8.68 6.76
CA ASP A 78 10.08 8.82 5.32
C ASP A 78 11.05 7.80 4.75
N SER A 79 10.57 6.98 3.83
CA SER A 79 11.35 5.99 3.08
C SER A 79 11.93 6.53 1.78
N ALA A 80 11.44 7.66 1.30
CA ALA A 80 11.79 8.27 0.01
C ALA A 80 11.71 7.29 -1.19
N CYS A 81 10.93 6.18 -1.07
CA CYS A 81 10.83 5.11 -2.09
C CYS A 81 12.21 4.51 -2.46
N SER A 82 13.13 4.41 -1.49
CA SER A 82 14.52 4.03 -1.73
C SER A 82 15.08 3.14 -0.61
N PRO A 83 15.87 2.11 -0.94
CA PRO A 83 16.36 1.12 0.03
C PRO A 83 17.13 1.72 1.23
N LEU A 84 18.03 2.65 1.00
CA LEU A 84 18.87 3.22 2.07
C LEU A 84 18.06 4.13 3.02
N PRO A 85 17.31 5.13 2.55
CA PRO A 85 16.42 5.91 3.40
C PRO A 85 15.41 5.04 4.17
N ALA A 86 14.77 4.07 3.51
CA ALA A 86 13.82 3.16 4.14
C ALA A 86 14.45 2.34 5.26
N THR A 87 15.68 1.81 5.05
CA THR A 87 16.42 1.08 6.09
C THR A 87 16.74 1.96 7.30
N GLN A 88 17.11 3.22 7.08
CA GLN A 88 17.38 4.17 8.15
C GLN A 88 16.10 4.55 8.91
N ALA A 89 15.01 4.79 8.19
CA ALA A 89 13.68 5.06 8.74
C ALA A 89 13.16 3.88 9.59
N ALA A 90 13.28 2.65 9.07
CA ALA A 90 12.93 1.44 9.80
C ALA A 90 13.69 1.30 11.13
N LYS A 91 15.01 1.55 11.13
CA LYS A 91 15.82 1.52 12.36
C LYS A 91 15.34 2.56 13.37
N ARG A 92 15.03 3.80 12.95
CA ARG A 92 14.49 4.82 13.86
C ARG A 92 13.16 4.39 14.47
N LEU A 93 12.24 3.83 13.65
CA LEU A 93 10.97 3.29 14.17
C LEU A 93 11.19 2.20 15.22
N LEU A 94 12.06 1.24 14.93
CA LEU A 94 12.30 0.11 15.83
C LEU A 94 13.00 0.54 17.12
N ASP A 95 14.02 1.42 17.04
CA ASP A 95 14.85 1.81 18.18
C ASP A 95 14.17 2.86 19.08
N GLN A 96 13.48 3.83 18.49
CA GLN A 96 12.97 5.00 19.22
C GLN A 96 11.47 4.91 19.53
N TYR A 97 10.66 4.46 18.56
CA TYR A 97 9.21 4.44 18.72
C TYR A 97 8.72 3.09 19.24
N GLN A 98 9.36 1.98 18.85
CA GLN A 98 9.04 0.60 19.27
C GLN A 98 7.59 0.23 18.98
N PRO A 99 7.18 0.16 17.70
CA PRO A 99 5.82 -0.16 17.29
C PRO A 99 5.47 -1.64 17.53
N GLU A 100 4.19 -1.97 17.71
CA GLU A 100 3.66 -3.34 17.70
C GLU A 100 3.41 -3.85 16.28
N VAL A 101 3.25 -2.94 15.30
CA VAL A 101 3.06 -3.26 13.88
C VAL A 101 3.56 -2.10 13.02
N VAL A 102 4.08 -2.42 11.85
CA VAL A 102 4.49 -1.43 10.84
C VAL A 102 3.59 -1.56 9.62
N ILE A 103 3.11 -0.43 9.08
CA ILE A 103 2.43 -0.36 7.79
C ILE A 103 3.34 0.28 6.72
N GLY A 104 3.04 0.03 5.45
CA GLY A 104 3.85 0.47 4.30
C GLY A 104 4.71 -0.72 3.87
N GLU A 105 5.72 -0.60 3.18
CA GLU A 105 6.28 0.43 2.34
C GLU A 105 5.69 0.28 0.92
N GLU A 106 5.62 1.37 0.15
CA GLU A 106 4.95 1.35 -1.16
C GLU A 106 5.86 0.85 -2.30
N CYS A 107 7.17 1.02 -2.17
CA CYS A 107 8.13 0.71 -3.21
C CYS A 107 8.84 -0.62 -2.95
N SER A 108 8.74 -1.58 -3.89
CA SER A 108 9.23 -2.95 -3.70
C SER A 108 10.70 -3.04 -3.30
N ASP A 109 11.58 -2.20 -3.87
CA ASP A 109 13.01 -2.21 -3.51
C ASP A 109 13.25 -1.78 -2.06
N ALA A 110 12.49 -0.79 -1.59
CA ALA A 110 12.54 -0.32 -0.21
C ALA A 110 11.94 -1.35 0.75
N THR A 111 10.79 -1.96 0.39
CA THR A 111 10.18 -3.04 1.18
C THR A 111 11.16 -4.21 1.37
N LEU A 112 11.78 -4.68 0.29
CA LEU A 112 12.75 -5.78 0.34
C LEU A 112 13.96 -5.45 1.24
N ALA A 113 14.37 -4.18 1.30
CA ALA A 113 15.47 -3.75 2.15
C ALA A 113 15.09 -3.70 3.65
N VAL A 114 13.82 -3.43 4.00
CA VAL A 114 13.39 -3.34 5.40
C VAL A 114 12.87 -4.65 5.98
N MET A 115 12.40 -5.59 5.15
CA MET A 115 11.89 -6.88 5.58
C MET A 115 12.81 -7.64 6.56
N PRO A 116 14.14 -7.74 6.32
CA PRO A 116 15.02 -8.41 7.26
C PRO A 116 15.09 -7.76 8.65
N LEU A 117 14.91 -6.44 8.74
CA LEU A 117 14.88 -5.71 10.01
C LEU A 117 13.60 -6.03 10.78
N MET A 118 12.45 -6.07 10.09
CA MET A 118 11.15 -6.43 10.69
C MET A 118 11.16 -7.87 11.17
N ASP A 119 11.71 -8.79 10.39
CA ASP A 119 11.85 -10.20 10.75
C ASP A 119 12.75 -10.38 11.99
N GLN A 120 13.91 -9.72 12.02
CA GLN A 120 14.81 -9.74 13.17
C GLN A 120 14.17 -9.15 14.43
N ALA A 121 13.42 -8.06 14.31
CA ALA A 121 12.71 -7.42 15.40
C ALA A 121 11.43 -8.16 15.82
N LYS A 122 10.95 -9.12 15.01
CA LYS A 122 9.66 -9.82 15.17
C LYS A 122 8.47 -8.84 15.20
N ILE A 123 8.53 -7.80 14.37
CA ILE A 123 7.46 -6.82 14.20
C ILE A 123 6.77 -7.08 12.85
N PRO A 124 5.44 -7.32 12.82
CA PRO A 124 4.74 -7.52 11.56
C PRO A 124 4.75 -6.26 10.69
N LEU A 125 5.06 -6.44 9.41
CA LEU A 125 4.97 -5.45 8.35
C LEU A 125 3.74 -5.76 7.48
N LEU A 126 2.75 -4.87 7.50
CA LEU A 126 1.56 -4.99 6.67
C LEU A 126 1.72 -4.08 5.45
N ASN A 127 1.91 -4.68 4.28
CA ASN A 127 2.18 -3.99 3.01
C ASN A 127 0.91 -3.88 2.15
N ALA A 128 0.74 -2.74 1.49
CA ALA A 128 -0.40 -2.46 0.61
C ALA A 128 -0.02 -1.86 -0.76
N GLY A 129 1.27 -1.61 -1.03
CA GLY A 129 1.68 -0.93 -2.26
C GLY A 129 2.72 -1.67 -3.10
N SER A 130 3.56 -2.50 -2.49
CA SER A 130 4.66 -3.17 -3.18
C SER A 130 4.22 -4.42 -3.91
N SER A 131 4.39 -4.47 -5.23
CA SER A 131 3.89 -5.57 -6.08
C SER A 131 4.84 -6.75 -6.25
N SER A 132 6.16 -6.60 -5.99
CA SER A 132 7.13 -7.66 -6.29
C SER A 132 6.81 -8.98 -5.60
N ILE A 133 6.85 -10.08 -6.37
CA ILE A 133 6.61 -11.43 -5.84
C ILE A 133 7.59 -11.78 -4.71
N LYS A 134 8.82 -11.26 -4.74
CA LYS A 134 9.87 -11.54 -3.75
C LYS A 134 9.51 -11.14 -2.32
N ILE A 135 8.45 -10.33 -2.13
CA ILE A 135 8.00 -9.88 -0.81
C ILE A 135 7.31 -11.03 -0.06
N THR A 136 6.53 -11.85 -0.78
CA THR A 136 5.75 -12.95 -0.18
C THR A 136 6.12 -14.34 -0.71
N ASP A 137 7.04 -14.45 -1.68
CA ASP A 137 7.56 -15.72 -2.17
C ASP A 137 9.10 -15.75 -2.02
N PRO A 138 9.68 -16.71 -1.29
CA PRO A 138 9.10 -17.96 -0.75
C PRO A 138 8.29 -17.83 0.53
N GLY A 139 8.05 -16.62 1.01
CA GLY A 139 7.34 -16.31 2.25
C GLY A 139 8.26 -15.71 3.31
N ASN A 140 7.70 -14.78 4.08
CA ASN A 140 8.35 -14.17 5.24
C ASN A 140 7.36 -14.19 6.41
N PRO A 141 7.74 -14.68 7.60
CA PRO A 141 6.81 -14.87 8.70
C PRO A 141 6.24 -13.57 9.26
N TYR A 142 6.89 -12.43 9.01
CA TYR A 142 6.50 -11.12 9.54
C TYR A 142 6.08 -10.12 8.48
N THR A 143 6.06 -10.47 7.19
CA THR A 143 5.58 -9.59 6.13
C THR A 143 4.29 -10.12 5.53
N PHE A 144 3.26 -9.27 5.50
CA PHE A 144 1.92 -9.54 4.98
C PHE A 144 1.60 -8.56 3.88
N ARG A 145 0.97 -9.01 2.78
CA ARG A 145 0.57 -8.12 1.69
C ARG A 145 -0.91 -8.26 1.39
N ILE A 146 -1.66 -7.14 1.52
CA ILE A 146 -3.11 -7.14 1.28
C ILE A 146 -3.48 -6.94 -0.20
N MET A 147 -2.60 -6.37 -1.01
CA MET A 147 -2.85 -6.16 -2.44
C MET A 147 -2.43 -7.36 -3.30
N PRO A 148 -2.98 -7.54 -4.50
CA PRO A 148 -2.50 -8.50 -5.48
C PRO A 148 -1.03 -8.24 -5.86
N ASN A 149 -0.23 -9.31 -5.95
CA ASN A 149 1.16 -9.21 -6.38
C ASN A 149 1.30 -9.04 -7.91
N GLU A 150 2.52 -8.82 -8.38
CA GLU A 150 2.82 -8.65 -9.80
C GLU A 150 2.44 -9.85 -10.67
N VAL A 151 2.46 -11.07 -10.11
CA VAL A 151 2.04 -12.27 -10.85
C VAL A 151 0.53 -12.24 -11.08
N MET A 152 -0.24 -11.95 -10.02
CA MET A 152 -1.70 -11.84 -10.11
C MET A 152 -2.11 -10.73 -11.08
N GLN A 153 -1.49 -9.55 -10.96
CA GLN A 153 -1.78 -8.40 -11.83
C GLN A 153 -1.33 -8.62 -13.28
N GLY A 154 -0.11 -9.12 -13.49
CA GLY A 154 0.46 -9.32 -14.82
C GLY A 154 -0.26 -10.40 -15.62
N VAL A 155 -0.64 -11.51 -14.98
CA VAL A 155 -1.44 -12.58 -15.60
C VAL A 155 -2.80 -12.05 -16.01
N ASP A 156 -3.46 -11.29 -15.12
CA ASP A 156 -4.78 -10.74 -15.40
C ASP A 156 -4.72 -9.70 -16.54
N LEU A 157 -3.77 -8.75 -16.49
CA LEU A 157 -3.60 -7.73 -17.52
C LEU A 157 -3.27 -8.34 -18.89
N ALA A 158 -2.33 -9.29 -18.96
CA ALA A 158 -1.96 -9.94 -20.22
C ALA A 158 -3.12 -10.76 -20.81
N THR A 159 -3.89 -11.45 -19.94
CA THR A 159 -5.05 -12.21 -20.36
C THR A 159 -6.13 -11.30 -20.94
N ASN A 160 -6.40 -10.18 -20.30
CA ASN A 160 -7.39 -9.20 -20.76
C ASN A 160 -6.91 -8.47 -22.03
N ALA A 161 -5.62 -8.11 -22.11
CA ALA A 161 -5.05 -7.56 -23.34
C ALA A 161 -5.25 -8.49 -24.53
N TYR A 162 -4.95 -9.77 -24.37
CA TYR A 162 -5.10 -10.76 -25.44
C TYR A 162 -6.57 -11.09 -25.77
N LYS A 163 -7.39 -11.37 -24.74
CA LYS A 163 -8.75 -11.92 -24.93
C LYS A 163 -9.81 -10.85 -25.12
N ARG A 164 -9.70 -9.69 -24.44
CA ARG A 164 -10.72 -8.65 -24.43
C ARG A 164 -10.39 -7.47 -25.34
N LEU A 165 -9.11 -7.06 -25.35
CA LEU A 165 -8.65 -5.97 -26.24
C LEU A 165 -8.20 -6.49 -27.61
N ASN A 166 -8.18 -7.80 -27.81
CA ASN A 166 -7.75 -8.45 -29.04
C ASN A 166 -6.32 -8.08 -29.48
N ALA A 167 -5.45 -7.71 -28.52
CA ALA A 167 -4.04 -7.43 -28.78
C ALA A 167 -3.31 -8.71 -29.19
N ARG A 168 -2.42 -8.61 -30.18
CA ARG A 168 -1.57 -9.71 -30.66
C ARG A 168 -0.09 -9.36 -30.59
N THR A 169 0.22 -8.07 -30.53
CA THR A 169 1.57 -7.56 -30.39
C THR A 169 1.64 -6.57 -29.23
N ALA A 170 2.75 -6.60 -28.49
CA ALA A 170 2.97 -5.65 -27.41
C ALA A 170 4.42 -5.16 -27.34
N VAL A 171 4.61 -3.94 -26.84
CA VAL A 171 5.90 -3.39 -26.41
C VAL A 171 5.80 -3.09 -24.93
N LEU A 172 6.75 -3.58 -24.14
CA LEU A 172 6.79 -3.33 -22.71
C LEU A 172 7.65 -2.11 -22.41
N LEU A 173 7.18 -1.25 -21.53
CA LEU A 173 7.91 -0.11 -20.99
C LEU A 173 7.93 -0.21 -19.46
N HIS A 174 9.13 -0.26 -18.86
CA HIS A 174 9.21 -0.40 -17.41
C HIS A 174 10.42 0.32 -16.79
N GLU A 175 10.26 0.82 -15.57
CA GLU A 175 11.39 1.19 -14.75
C GLU A 175 12.28 -0.01 -14.44
N ASN A 176 13.60 0.20 -14.35
CA ASN A 176 14.58 -0.81 -13.94
C ASN A 176 14.57 -1.01 -12.41
N THR A 177 13.41 -1.42 -11.89
CA THR A 177 13.13 -1.74 -10.48
C THR A 177 12.64 -3.17 -10.35
N ASN A 178 12.70 -3.75 -9.12
CA ASN A 178 12.15 -5.09 -8.92
C ASN A 178 10.68 -5.18 -9.35
N ALA A 179 9.87 -4.18 -9.04
CA ALA A 179 8.46 -4.16 -9.43
C ALA A 179 8.29 -3.99 -10.96
N GLY A 180 9.02 -3.07 -11.59
CA GLY A 180 8.93 -2.82 -13.04
C GLY A 180 9.31 -4.06 -13.86
N ILE A 181 10.49 -4.61 -13.59
CA ILE A 181 11.01 -5.81 -14.26
C ILE A 181 10.09 -7.01 -14.03
N GLY A 182 9.63 -7.21 -12.77
CA GLY A 182 8.77 -8.34 -12.43
C GLY A 182 7.42 -8.30 -13.15
N ASN A 183 6.73 -7.16 -13.13
CA ASN A 183 5.46 -6.99 -13.84
C ASN A 183 5.62 -7.16 -15.36
N ALA A 184 6.64 -6.56 -15.98
CA ALA A 184 6.92 -6.70 -17.42
C ALA A 184 7.14 -8.16 -17.80
N LYS A 185 7.97 -8.88 -17.02
CA LYS A 185 8.22 -10.30 -17.26
C LYS A 185 6.97 -11.15 -17.17
N VAL A 186 6.15 -10.98 -16.15
CA VAL A 186 4.91 -11.77 -15.98
C VAL A 186 3.94 -11.49 -17.11
N PHE A 187 3.81 -10.22 -17.54
CA PHE A 187 3.00 -9.87 -18.69
C PHE A 187 3.51 -10.59 -19.95
N ALA A 188 4.82 -10.50 -20.25
CA ALA A 188 5.45 -11.13 -21.40
C ALA A 188 5.19 -12.64 -21.42
N ASP A 189 5.58 -13.34 -20.35
CA ASP A 189 5.44 -14.80 -20.24
C ASP A 189 3.97 -15.25 -20.47
N THR A 190 3.02 -14.48 -19.92
CA THR A 190 1.59 -14.82 -20.05
C THR A 190 1.07 -14.50 -21.45
N PHE A 191 1.41 -13.33 -21.99
CA PHE A 191 0.94 -12.89 -23.30
C PHE A 191 1.45 -13.80 -24.43
N GLU A 192 2.74 -14.20 -24.38
CA GLU A 192 3.35 -15.13 -25.33
C GLU A 192 2.75 -16.54 -25.21
N LYS A 193 2.49 -17.01 -23.98
CA LYS A 193 1.81 -18.29 -23.74
C LYS A 193 0.40 -18.33 -24.32
N LEU A 194 -0.27 -17.18 -24.42
CA LEU A 194 -1.59 -17.06 -25.05
C LEU A 194 -1.49 -16.95 -26.59
N GLY A 195 -0.30 -16.80 -27.17
CA GLY A 195 -0.07 -16.67 -28.62
C GLY A 195 0.16 -15.21 -29.05
N GLY A 196 0.33 -14.28 -28.13
CA GLY A 196 0.77 -12.92 -28.41
C GLY A 196 2.29 -12.87 -28.70
N LYS A 197 2.75 -11.74 -29.20
CA LYS A 197 4.17 -11.50 -29.49
C LYS A 197 4.64 -10.24 -28.79
N ILE A 198 5.71 -10.33 -28.00
CA ILE A 198 6.43 -9.18 -27.48
C ILE A 198 7.40 -8.72 -28.58
N LEU A 199 7.22 -7.50 -29.06
CA LEU A 199 8.07 -6.91 -30.09
C LEU A 199 9.36 -6.35 -29.48
N GLU A 200 9.23 -5.70 -28.32
CA GLU A 200 10.35 -5.20 -27.54
C GLU A 200 10.00 -5.11 -26.05
N ASP A 201 11.05 -5.25 -25.23
CA ASP A 201 11.02 -5.03 -23.79
C ASP A 201 12.04 -3.94 -23.45
N ILE A 202 11.56 -2.74 -23.04
CA ILE A 202 12.36 -1.53 -22.90
C ILE A 202 12.37 -1.09 -21.44
N GLY A 203 13.47 -1.39 -20.75
CA GLY A 203 13.73 -0.90 -19.42
C GLY A 203 14.44 0.46 -19.42
N PHE A 204 14.10 1.34 -18.47
CA PHE A 204 14.69 2.66 -18.31
C PHE A 204 14.97 2.99 -16.84
N GLY A 205 15.96 3.88 -16.61
CA GLY A 205 16.28 4.36 -15.27
C GLY A 205 15.33 5.43 -14.76
N ARG A 206 15.26 5.65 -13.46
CA ARG A 206 14.45 6.70 -12.83
C ARG A 206 14.89 8.13 -13.17
N ASP A 207 16.09 8.29 -13.66
CA ASP A 207 16.67 9.56 -14.11
C ASP A 207 16.28 9.95 -15.54
N VAL A 208 15.73 9.02 -16.32
CA VAL A 208 15.27 9.29 -17.69
C VAL A 208 14.10 10.26 -17.68
N ASN A 209 14.25 11.37 -18.41
CA ASN A 209 13.29 12.47 -18.46
C ASN A 209 12.79 12.80 -19.85
N ASP A 210 13.34 12.18 -20.91
CA ASP A 210 12.94 12.32 -22.30
C ASP A 210 12.72 10.95 -22.91
N PHE A 211 11.53 10.71 -23.42
CA PHE A 211 11.10 9.44 -24.01
C PHE A 211 10.88 9.54 -25.53
N THR A 212 11.30 10.65 -26.17
CA THR A 212 11.12 10.90 -27.62
C THR A 212 11.81 9.81 -28.46
N ALA A 213 13.03 9.43 -28.10
CA ALA A 213 13.79 8.38 -28.81
C ALA A 213 13.10 7.01 -28.67
N ILE A 214 12.58 6.69 -27.48
CA ILE A 214 11.83 5.46 -27.24
C ILE A 214 10.53 5.45 -28.04
N ALA A 215 9.77 6.53 -28.05
CA ALA A 215 8.55 6.64 -28.85
C ALA A 215 8.84 6.50 -30.35
N THR A 216 9.90 7.16 -30.86
CA THR A 216 10.33 7.03 -32.25
C THR A 216 10.67 5.58 -32.61
N ARG A 217 11.39 4.88 -31.74
CA ARG A 217 11.74 3.47 -31.90
C ARG A 217 10.49 2.60 -31.99
N ILE A 218 9.54 2.80 -31.08
CA ILE A 218 8.25 2.06 -31.07
C ILE A 218 7.48 2.32 -32.35
N GLY A 219 7.42 3.57 -32.83
CA GLY A 219 6.77 3.93 -34.10
C GLY A 219 7.37 3.22 -35.32
N GLY A 220 8.65 2.85 -35.28
CA GLY A 220 9.34 2.09 -36.31
C GLY A 220 9.05 0.58 -36.32
N LEU A 221 8.42 0.01 -35.28
CA LEU A 221 8.16 -1.41 -35.18
C LEU A 221 6.94 -1.90 -36.00
N GLY A 222 6.20 -0.99 -36.59
CA GLY A 222 4.98 -1.31 -37.35
C GLY A 222 3.75 -1.44 -36.45
N ASN A 223 3.03 -2.57 -36.56
CA ASN A 223 1.79 -2.74 -35.81
C ASN A 223 2.07 -3.10 -34.34
N VAL A 224 1.81 -2.17 -33.44
CA VAL A 224 1.84 -2.37 -31.97
C VAL A 224 0.40 -2.24 -31.46
N ASP A 225 -0.15 -3.31 -30.87
CA ASP A 225 -1.52 -3.31 -30.37
C ASP A 225 -1.61 -2.81 -28.92
N ALA A 226 -0.65 -3.17 -28.07
CA ALA A 226 -0.64 -2.82 -26.65
C ALA A 226 0.75 -2.33 -26.16
N ILE A 227 0.74 -1.37 -25.24
CA ILE A 227 1.96 -0.85 -24.61
C ILE A 227 1.76 -0.87 -23.09
N PRO A 228 1.97 -2.03 -22.42
CA PRO A 228 2.04 -2.09 -20.97
C PRO A 228 3.17 -1.21 -20.44
N THR A 229 2.81 -0.34 -19.48
CA THR A 229 3.72 0.68 -18.94
C THR A 229 3.76 0.58 -17.42
N TYR A 230 4.95 0.31 -16.87
CA TYR A 230 5.18 0.10 -15.44
C TYR A 230 6.14 1.15 -14.90
N THR A 231 5.60 2.28 -14.44
CA THR A 231 6.38 3.44 -14.01
C THR A 231 5.59 4.31 -13.03
N LEU A 232 6.30 5.18 -12.32
CA LEU A 232 5.72 6.20 -11.46
C LEU A 232 5.12 7.37 -12.28
N GLU A 233 4.28 8.19 -11.64
CA GLU A 233 3.51 9.26 -12.28
C GLU A 233 4.34 10.18 -13.18
N GLY A 234 5.47 10.68 -12.67
CA GLY A 234 6.26 11.68 -13.39
C GLY A 234 6.79 11.20 -14.74
N GLN A 235 7.29 9.98 -14.81
CA GLN A 235 7.72 9.35 -16.05
C GLN A 235 6.54 8.86 -16.88
N GLY A 236 5.50 8.34 -16.22
CA GLY A 236 4.26 7.93 -16.89
C GLY A 236 3.64 9.05 -17.73
N LEU A 237 3.60 10.28 -17.22
CA LEU A 237 3.16 11.46 -17.96
C LEU A 237 4.00 11.69 -19.20
N LYS A 238 5.33 11.72 -19.06
CA LYS A 238 6.27 11.96 -20.17
C LYS A 238 6.22 10.87 -21.23
N ILE A 239 6.10 9.61 -20.83
CA ILE A 239 5.91 8.48 -21.76
C ILE A 239 4.62 8.65 -22.54
N THR A 240 3.51 8.94 -21.86
CA THR A 240 2.20 9.08 -22.48
C THR A 240 2.19 10.25 -23.46
N GLU A 241 2.82 11.38 -23.11
CA GLU A 241 3.02 12.53 -24.00
C GLU A 241 3.86 12.18 -25.23
N ALA A 242 5.01 11.51 -25.05
CA ALA A 242 5.89 11.12 -26.14
C ALA A 242 5.22 10.14 -27.12
N LEU A 243 4.52 9.13 -26.62
CA LEU A 243 3.75 8.17 -27.44
C LEU A 243 2.62 8.87 -28.22
N THR A 244 1.97 9.86 -27.60
CA THR A 244 0.93 10.67 -28.22
C THR A 244 1.48 11.55 -29.32
N GLN A 245 2.57 12.26 -29.08
CA GLN A 245 3.25 13.12 -30.06
C GLN A 245 3.74 12.33 -31.27
N ALA A 246 4.19 11.09 -31.05
CA ALA A 246 4.58 10.17 -32.12
C ALA A 246 3.39 9.54 -32.87
N GLY A 247 2.14 9.84 -32.49
CA GLY A 247 0.94 9.30 -33.15
C GLY A 247 0.73 7.79 -32.91
N ILE A 248 1.29 7.22 -31.84
CA ILE A 248 1.26 5.76 -31.60
C ILE A 248 -0.02 5.33 -30.87
N VAL A 249 -0.39 6.07 -29.82
CA VAL A 249 -1.55 5.76 -28.96
C VAL A 249 -2.79 6.54 -29.36
N LYS A 250 -3.97 6.10 -28.89
CA LYS A 250 -5.28 6.69 -29.26
C LYS A 250 -5.32 8.21 -29.08
N GLY A 251 -4.78 8.75 -28.00
CA GLY A 251 -4.72 10.21 -27.77
C GLY A 251 -3.99 11.00 -28.85
N GLY A 252 -3.07 10.38 -29.57
CA GLY A 252 -2.34 10.95 -30.72
C GLY A 252 -2.89 10.53 -32.09
N GLY A 253 -4.05 9.88 -32.15
CA GLY A 253 -4.63 9.36 -33.39
C GLY A 253 -4.09 8.00 -33.83
N GLY A 254 -3.24 7.36 -33.02
CA GLY A 254 -2.75 6.01 -33.25
C GLY A 254 -3.73 4.92 -32.83
N LYS A 255 -3.30 3.67 -32.93
CA LYS A 255 -4.14 2.49 -32.61
C LYS A 255 -3.73 1.75 -31.38
N ALA A 256 -2.46 1.88 -30.95
CA ALA A 256 -1.96 1.17 -29.78
C ALA A 256 -2.71 1.60 -28.50
N ILE A 257 -3.00 0.62 -27.65
CA ILE A 257 -3.63 0.86 -26.36
C ILE A 257 -2.52 0.90 -25.32
N GLN A 258 -2.35 2.03 -24.68
CA GLN A 258 -1.46 2.11 -23.52
C GLN A 258 -2.15 1.47 -22.30
N LEU A 259 -1.47 0.55 -21.65
CA LEU A 259 -1.95 -0.18 -20.48
C LEU A 259 -1.11 0.21 -19.27
N GLY A 260 -1.74 0.68 -18.20
CA GLY A 260 -1.04 1.07 -16.99
C GLY A 260 -1.32 0.14 -15.82
N ALA A 261 -0.30 -0.09 -15.01
CA ALA A 261 -0.47 -0.67 -13.68
C ALA A 261 -1.06 0.38 -12.71
N ILE A 262 -1.39 -0.08 -11.51
CA ILE A 262 -2.00 0.72 -10.44
C ILE A 262 -1.16 1.90 -9.94
N TRP A 263 0.07 2.07 -10.41
CA TRP A 263 1.04 3.04 -9.88
C TRP A 263 0.79 4.49 -10.31
N LEU A 264 -0.17 4.71 -11.19
CA LEU A 264 -0.58 6.06 -11.58
C LEU A 264 -1.76 6.53 -10.72
N PRO A 265 -1.65 7.70 -10.06
CA PRO A 265 -2.72 8.21 -9.20
C PRO A 265 -3.96 8.62 -10.01
N PHE A 266 -5.09 8.70 -9.34
CA PHE A 266 -6.24 9.42 -9.87
C PHE A 266 -5.85 10.89 -10.13
N GLY A 267 -6.33 11.45 -11.24
CA GLY A 267 -5.92 12.78 -11.69
C GLY A 267 -4.75 12.77 -12.68
N PHE A 268 -4.20 11.59 -12.99
CA PHE A 268 -3.25 11.42 -14.09
C PHE A 268 -3.85 11.93 -15.41
N GLU A 269 -5.12 11.62 -15.65
CA GLU A 269 -5.85 12.01 -16.87
C GLU A 269 -5.93 13.53 -17.04
N GLN A 270 -6.17 14.26 -15.96
CA GLN A 270 -6.24 15.72 -16.00
C GLN A 270 -4.86 16.35 -16.28
N LYS A 271 -3.78 15.73 -15.78
CA LYS A 271 -2.40 16.18 -16.04
C LYS A 271 -1.95 15.85 -17.46
N ALA A 272 -2.24 14.63 -17.94
CA ALA A 272 -1.88 14.17 -19.27
C ALA A 272 -2.78 14.77 -20.38
N GLY A 273 -3.98 15.25 -20.01
CA GLY A 273 -4.95 15.82 -20.95
C GLY A 273 -5.31 14.84 -22.06
N LYS A 274 -5.36 15.32 -23.30
CA LYS A 274 -5.69 14.50 -24.48
C LYS A 274 -4.79 13.29 -24.65
N ALA A 275 -3.56 13.32 -24.13
CA ALA A 275 -2.63 12.21 -24.24
C ALA A 275 -3.13 10.95 -23.50
N ALA A 276 -3.94 11.12 -22.46
CA ALA A 276 -4.50 10.00 -21.72
C ALA A 276 -5.71 9.32 -22.39
N ILE A 277 -6.27 9.89 -23.48
CA ILE A 277 -7.46 9.33 -24.12
C ILE A 277 -7.20 7.88 -24.59
N GLY A 278 -8.06 6.95 -24.16
CA GLY A 278 -7.94 5.54 -24.44
C GLY A 278 -6.88 4.80 -23.64
N TYR A 279 -6.29 5.47 -22.63
CA TYR A 279 -5.43 4.80 -21.64
C TYR A 279 -6.28 3.88 -20.78
N ILE A 280 -5.87 2.63 -20.66
CA ILE A 280 -6.53 1.63 -19.81
C ILE A 280 -5.60 1.30 -18.63
N ARG A 281 -6.11 1.39 -17.42
CA ARG A 281 -5.36 1.05 -16.22
C ARG A 281 -6.07 0.06 -15.33
N ILE A 282 -5.28 -0.70 -14.60
CA ILE A 282 -5.76 -1.46 -13.45
C ILE A 282 -5.94 -0.49 -12.29
N VAL A 283 -7.03 -0.63 -11.56
CA VAL A 283 -7.24 0.01 -10.25
C VAL A 283 -7.71 -1.05 -9.26
N GLN A 284 -7.43 -0.82 -7.99
CA GLN A 284 -7.79 -1.76 -6.91
C GLN A 284 -8.82 -1.15 -5.95
N PHE A 285 -9.55 -0.17 -6.41
CA PHE A 285 -10.64 0.45 -5.68
C PHE A 285 -11.57 1.16 -6.66
N ASP A 286 -12.86 0.85 -6.58
CA ASP A 286 -13.89 1.55 -7.32
C ASP A 286 -14.70 2.44 -6.36
N PRO A 287 -14.54 3.78 -6.41
CA PRO A 287 -15.28 4.68 -5.53
C PRO A 287 -16.80 4.71 -5.81
N THR A 288 -17.24 4.09 -6.91
CA THR A 288 -18.66 3.97 -7.28
C THR A 288 -19.31 2.68 -6.79
N ASP A 289 -18.54 1.79 -6.15
CA ASP A 289 -19.05 0.55 -5.55
C ASP A 289 -20.15 0.84 -4.53
N GLN A 290 -21.26 0.11 -4.66
CA GLN A 290 -22.48 0.33 -3.85
C GLN A 290 -22.46 -0.37 -2.49
N ARG A 291 -21.39 -1.10 -2.14
CA ARG A 291 -21.25 -1.65 -0.79
C ARG A 291 -21.31 -0.54 0.27
N PRO A 292 -22.09 -0.73 1.36
CA PRO A 292 -22.24 0.31 2.39
C PRO A 292 -20.90 0.84 2.93
N ALA A 293 -19.95 -0.06 3.19
CA ALA A 293 -18.62 0.30 3.69
C ALA A 293 -17.87 1.25 2.73
N VAL A 294 -17.96 1.01 1.41
CA VAL A 294 -17.31 1.87 0.40
C VAL A 294 -18.00 3.24 0.34
N ARG A 295 -19.31 3.29 0.30
CA ARG A 295 -20.06 4.56 0.30
C ARG A 295 -19.76 5.41 1.53
N ASP A 296 -19.70 4.78 2.70
CA ASP A 296 -19.38 5.47 3.96
C ASP A 296 -17.94 5.97 3.97
N PHE A 297 -16.99 5.17 3.51
CA PHE A 297 -15.59 5.58 3.34
C PHE A 297 -15.47 6.78 2.40
N VAL A 298 -16.03 6.70 1.19
CA VAL A 298 -16.01 7.79 0.19
C VAL A 298 -16.61 9.07 0.76
N LYS A 299 -17.78 8.98 1.40
CA LYS A 299 -18.46 10.12 2.03
C LYS A 299 -17.59 10.76 3.12
N ASN A 300 -17.05 9.96 4.03
CA ASN A 300 -16.24 10.45 5.16
C ASN A 300 -14.92 11.05 4.66
N PHE A 301 -14.30 10.43 3.65
CA PHE A 301 -13.09 10.94 3.03
C PHE A 301 -13.32 12.30 2.37
N LYS A 302 -14.35 12.43 1.53
CA LYS A 302 -14.74 13.71 0.91
C LYS A 302 -15.03 14.79 1.96
N THR A 303 -15.70 14.44 3.03
CA THR A 303 -16.02 15.38 4.11
C THR A 303 -14.75 15.90 4.79
N LYS A 304 -13.74 15.03 5.01
CA LYS A 304 -12.52 15.40 5.73
C LYS A 304 -11.52 16.11 4.82
N PHE A 305 -11.32 15.65 3.58
CA PHE A 305 -10.24 16.09 2.71
C PHE A 305 -10.68 16.93 1.50
N ASN A 306 -11.99 17.11 1.31
CA ASN A 306 -12.58 17.83 0.17
C ASN A 306 -12.08 17.33 -1.20
N SER A 307 -11.85 16.03 -1.32
CA SER A 307 -11.40 15.35 -2.54
C SER A 307 -11.96 13.94 -2.61
N ASP A 308 -11.95 13.34 -3.81
CA ASP A 308 -12.28 11.94 -3.98
C ASP A 308 -11.13 11.05 -3.48
N PRO A 309 -11.44 9.92 -2.79
CA PRO A 309 -10.41 8.98 -2.40
C PRO A 309 -9.88 8.20 -3.60
N THR A 310 -8.62 7.81 -3.51
CA THR A 310 -7.95 6.94 -4.48
C THR A 310 -7.80 5.53 -3.92
N HIS A 311 -7.30 4.59 -4.73
CA HIS A 311 -6.95 3.25 -4.26
C HIS A 311 -5.89 3.27 -3.15
N LEU A 312 -4.95 4.22 -3.17
CA LEU A 312 -3.92 4.38 -2.13
C LEU A 312 -4.56 4.73 -0.78
N ASN A 313 -5.43 5.75 -0.76
CA ASN A 313 -6.19 6.10 0.44
C ASN A 313 -7.00 4.91 0.97
N ALA A 314 -7.64 4.15 0.07
CA ALA A 314 -8.48 3.02 0.43
C ALA A 314 -7.65 1.84 0.99
N HIS A 315 -6.51 1.52 0.39
CA HIS A 315 -5.60 0.49 0.89
C HIS A 315 -5.01 0.84 2.26
N ALA A 316 -4.54 2.08 2.42
CA ALA A 316 -4.00 2.55 3.69
C ALA A 316 -5.06 2.58 4.80
N TYR A 317 -6.29 2.94 4.46
CA TYR A 317 -7.44 2.82 5.36
C TYR A 317 -7.67 1.35 5.77
N ASP A 318 -7.68 0.42 4.81
CA ASP A 318 -7.90 -1.00 5.06
C ASP A 318 -6.77 -1.64 5.88
N GLN A 319 -5.50 -1.19 5.75
CA GLN A 319 -4.41 -1.63 6.63
C GLN A 319 -4.73 -1.37 8.10
N ILE A 320 -5.18 -0.16 8.42
CA ILE A 320 -5.54 0.23 9.79
C ILE A 320 -6.79 -0.51 10.26
N MET A 321 -7.80 -0.65 9.40
CA MET A 321 -9.03 -1.37 9.74
C MET A 321 -8.79 -2.87 9.97
N LEU A 322 -7.87 -3.49 9.21
CA LEU A 322 -7.46 -4.86 9.41
C LEU A 322 -6.70 -5.05 10.73
N ILE A 323 -5.79 -4.12 11.07
CA ILE A 323 -5.12 -4.12 12.38
C ILE A 323 -6.17 -4.01 13.49
N ALA A 324 -7.14 -3.11 13.35
CA ALA A 324 -8.23 -2.95 14.33
C ALA A 324 -9.09 -4.21 14.47
N ASP A 325 -9.36 -4.94 13.37
CA ASP A 325 -10.06 -6.22 13.39
C ASP A 325 -9.26 -7.28 14.17
N VAL A 326 -7.96 -7.35 13.94
CA VAL A 326 -7.06 -8.25 14.67
C VAL A 326 -7.04 -7.92 16.18
N ILE A 327 -7.00 -6.64 16.56
CA ILE A 327 -7.13 -6.19 17.95
C ILE A 327 -8.50 -6.55 18.51
N LYS A 328 -9.58 -6.39 17.74
CA LYS A 328 -10.93 -6.79 18.14
C LYS A 328 -11.04 -8.29 18.41
N ARG A 329 -10.27 -9.12 17.69
CA ARG A 329 -10.16 -10.57 17.91
C ARG A 329 -9.27 -10.95 19.10
N GLY A 330 -8.69 -9.98 19.83
CA GLY A 330 -7.96 -10.17 21.08
C GLY A 330 -6.44 -9.99 21.01
N ALA A 331 -5.88 -9.58 19.88
CA ALA A 331 -4.46 -9.24 19.79
C ALA A 331 -4.15 -7.94 20.56
N LYS A 332 -2.93 -7.83 21.12
CA LYS A 332 -2.54 -6.71 21.99
C LYS A 332 -1.04 -6.40 21.96
N ASP A 333 -0.25 -7.16 21.24
CA ASP A 333 1.20 -7.03 21.11
C ASP A 333 1.65 -7.50 19.71
N ALA A 334 2.89 -7.26 19.34
CA ALA A 334 3.42 -7.57 18.03
C ALA A 334 3.22 -9.03 17.62
N GLN A 335 3.46 -9.99 18.54
CA GLN A 335 3.32 -11.41 18.23
C GLN A 335 1.86 -11.78 17.99
N SER A 336 0.94 -11.37 18.86
CA SER A 336 -0.49 -11.66 18.70
C SER A 336 -1.11 -10.93 17.51
N ILE A 337 -0.61 -9.74 17.13
CA ILE A 337 -1.00 -9.05 15.91
C ILE A 337 -0.53 -9.86 14.69
N ARG A 338 0.73 -10.30 14.66
CA ARG A 338 1.28 -11.16 13.61
C ARG A 338 0.44 -12.42 13.42
N ASP A 339 0.12 -13.11 14.51
CA ASP A 339 -0.65 -14.36 14.48
C ASP A 339 -2.10 -14.10 14.05
N GLY A 340 -2.69 -13.00 14.50
CA GLY A 340 -4.01 -12.56 14.08
C GLY A 340 -4.08 -12.20 12.61
N LEU A 341 -3.05 -11.55 12.05
CA LEU A 341 -2.94 -11.30 10.62
C LEU A 341 -2.86 -12.62 9.84
N ALA A 342 -1.97 -13.53 10.23
CA ALA A 342 -1.82 -14.83 9.56
C ALA A 342 -3.10 -15.69 9.60
N ALA A 343 -3.94 -15.52 10.62
CA ALA A 343 -5.21 -16.21 10.76
C ALA A 343 -6.39 -15.52 10.03
N THR A 344 -6.15 -14.39 9.36
CA THR A 344 -7.21 -13.64 8.67
C THR A 344 -7.69 -14.38 7.42
N LYS A 345 -9.02 -14.63 7.34
CA LYS A 345 -9.67 -15.32 6.21
C LYS A 345 -10.84 -14.56 5.61
N ASP A 346 -11.54 -13.77 6.40
CA ASP A 346 -12.83 -13.18 6.03
C ASP A 346 -12.89 -11.67 6.33
N PHE A 347 -11.76 -10.97 6.30
CA PHE A 347 -11.79 -9.51 6.45
C PHE A 347 -12.39 -8.89 5.18
N SER A 348 -13.40 -8.05 5.34
CA SER A 348 -14.03 -7.31 4.24
C SER A 348 -13.71 -5.83 4.36
N GLY A 349 -12.74 -5.39 3.58
CA GLY A 349 -12.32 -3.99 3.49
C GLY A 349 -13.09 -3.19 2.45
N VAL A 350 -12.75 -1.91 2.35
CA VAL A 350 -13.29 -1.03 1.29
C VAL A 350 -12.69 -1.35 -0.07
N THR A 351 -11.46 -1.87 -0.09
CA THR A 351 -10.79 -2.33 -1.32
C THR A 351 -11.23 -3.72 -1.75
N GLY A 352 -11.84 -4.52 -0.87
CA GLY A 352 -12.27 -5.89 -1.13
C GLY A 352 -11.99 -6.82 0.03
N SER A 353 -11.98 -8.12 -0.25
CA SER A 353 -11.76 -9.15 0.77
C SER A 353 -10.28 -9.43 0.99
N VAL A 354 -9.91 -9.79 2.22
CA VAL A 354 -8.55 -10.21 2.57
C VAL A 354 -8.56 -11.59 3.20
N GLU A 355 -7.79 -12.48 2.61
CA GLU A 355 -7.45 -13.79 3.14
C GLU A 355 -5.98 -14.08 2.83
N PHE A 356 -5.19 -14.36 3.84
CA PHE A 356 -3.79 -14.67 3.65
C PHE A 356 -3.56 -16.18 3.44
N ASP A 357 -2.70 -16.52 2.47
CA ASP A 357 -2.17 -17.85 2.29
C ASP A 357 -0.97 -18.12 3.23
N LYS A 358 -0.33 -19.28 3.07
CA LYS A 358 0.86 -19.68 3.85
C LYS A 358 2.08 -18.78 3.65
N THR A 359 2.08 -17.96 2.62
CA THR A 359 3.17 -17.01 2.30
C THR A 359 2.83 -15.59 2.74
N ASN A 360 1.72 -15.40 3.46
CA ASN A 360 1.17 -14.12 3.89
C ASN A 360 0.77 -13.19 2.73
N GLN A 361 0.46 -13.77 1.56
CA GLN A 361 -0.12 -13.08 0.43
C GLN A 361 -1.65 -13.13 0.50
N ASN A 362 -2.31 -11.97 0.32
CA ASN A 362 -3.76 -11.97 0.07
C ASN A 362 -4.06 -12.65 -1.27
N ILE A 363 -4.92 -13.67 -1.23
CA ILE A 363 -5.29 -14.47 -2.40
C ILE A 363 -6.58 -14.02 -3.06
N LYS A 364 -7.27 -13.03 -2.51
CA LYS A 364 -8.51 -12.50 -3.11
C LYS A 364 -8.17 -11.54 -4.25
N MET A 365 -8.96 -11.64 -5.33
CA MET A 365 -8.79 -10.86 -6.57
C MET A 365 -9.99 -9.98 -6.88
N ASP A 366 -10.95 -9.89 -5.97
CA ASP A 366 -12.19 -9.12 -6.12
C ASP A 366 -11.97 -7.59 -6.08
N THR A 367 -10.72 -7.16 -5.95
CA THR A 367 -10.31 -5.75 -5.92
C THR A 367 -9.85 -5.22 -7.28
N ILE A 368 -9.60 -6.09 -8.27
CA ILE A 368 -9.07 -5.64 -9.57
C ILE A 368 -10.20 -5.15 -10.47
N HIS A 369 -10.09 -3.90 -10.87
CA HIS A 369 -10.97 -3.24 -11.83
C HIS A 369 -10.15 -2.64 -12.96
N TYR A 370 -10.79 -2.45 -14.12
CA TYR A 370 -10.18 -1.79 -15.29
C TYR A 370 -10.93 -0.51 -15.61
N MET A 371 -10.20 0.55 -15.88
CA MET A 371 -10.77 1.85 -16.22
C MET A 371 -10.15 2.39 -17.50
N GLU A 372 -11.00 2.82 -18.46
CA GLU A 372 -10.57 3.50 -19.69
C GLU A 372 -10.82 4.99 -19.59
N THR A 373 -9.83 5.80 -19.96
CA THR A 373 -9.97 7.25 -20.05
C THR A 373 -10.73 7.65 -21.30
N LYS A 374 -11.81 8.40 -21.11
CA LYS A 374 -12.71 8.90 -22.18
C LYS A 374 -12.21 10.22 -22.77
N PRO A 375 -12.79 10.64 -23.93
CA PRO A 375 -12.43 11.93 -24.56
C PRO A 375 -12.66 13.17 -23.69
N ASP A 376 -13.57 13.12 -22.72
CA ASP A 376 -13.84 14.20 -21.77
C ASP A 376 -12.94 14.14 -20.52
N LEU A 377 -11.96 13.24 -20.53
CA LEU A 377 -11.02 12.94 -19.43
C LEU A 377 -11.68 12.34 -18.18
N SER A 378 -12.93 11.97 -18.25
CA SER A 378 -13.53 11.06 -17.30
C SER A 378 -13.02 9.62 -17.54
N TRP A 379 -13.28 8.73 -16.61
CA TRP A 379 -12.97 7.32 -16.79
C TRP A 379 -14.24 6.46 -16.66
N GLU A 380 -14.25 5.37 -17.36
CA GLU A 380 -15.32 4.39 -17.33
C GLU A 380 -14.78 3.03 -16.89
N SER A 381 -15.49 2.39 -15.97
CA SER A 381 -15.17 1.02 -15.56
C SER A 381 -15.49 0.06 -16.71
N LEU A 382 -14.47 -0.68 -17.14
CA LEU A 382 -14.62 -1.74 -18.13
C LEU A 382 -15.12 -3.00 -17.41
N LYS A 383 -16.39 -3.34 -17.62
CA LYS A 383 -16.98 -4.56 -17.09
C LYS A 383 -16.62 -5.72 -18.01
N TRP A 384 -15.50 -6.35 -17.71
CA TRP A 384 -15.06 -7.57 -18.39
C TRP A 384 -15.55 -8.80 -17.63
N ASN A 385 -16.82 -9.14 -17.89
CA ASN A 385 -17.46 -10.36 -17.34
C ASN A 385 -16.98 -11.61 -18.06
#